data_da49f9ef0d77a072a6b5020087849ec5
#
_entry.id   da49f9ef0d77a072a6b5020087849ec5
#
_cell.length_a   1.000
_cell.length_b   1.000
_cell.length_c   1.000
_cell.angle_alpha   90.00
_cell.angle_beta   90.00
_cell.angle_gamma   90.00
#
_symmetry.space_group_name_H-M   'P 1'
#
loop_
_entity.id
_entity.type
_entity.pdbx_description
1 polymer ?
#
loop_
_entity_poly.entity_id
_entity_poly.type
_entity_poly.pdbx_seq_one_letter_code
_entity_poly.pdbx_strand_id
1 'polypeptide(L)'
;MKMNSKPLNIKIGFYFLITNLVLVLLLGSIFYFSSSSLLIRKEISAKTEAIEKSGNYIELYMNKLTALSQVISQDRGVYDYLKNKNKIEKNRILNVIENTLSTDPYIKSIILIRKDGAVISNEKNISMEISSDMMKEEWYVSSLMNPMPVLNPLRKQNFSHDGMDDWVISVSREIADSNGENLGVLLIDIKYQALHEYLQNQETGKNSDIVILDEDNRIVYYKEIPYDISQEKYLKNLKNIEEGYNRKENTVTVKYPIKNTHWTLIEISYMQEIESLKNHFFEMIVISCLASLIITVLISVSVLRRITKPIKELEQHMSNFNNNLSKINLKGDVSIEILSLQNHFNEMIDRIKYLREYEINALYSQINPHFLYNTLDTIIWMAEFQDTEKVISITKALSNFFRISLSNGKEKIPLKEEINHIKEYLYIQKQRYEDKLEYKISIQEELEDIEVPKIILQPIVENAIYHGIKNLDTTGVISIYSRILENRIELIVEDNGIGFEAAKKQPLMKMGGVGIKNVNKRIQYYYGKEYGLRIDDSLDMGARIIISLPRI
;
A
#
# COMPACT_ATOMS: atom_id res chain seq x y z
N MET A 1 -23.13 1.88 12.13
CA MET A 1 -23.32 0.43 11.86
C MET A 1 -21.99 -0.27 12.05
N LYS A 2 -21.82 -1.07 13.11
CA LYS A 2 -20.51 -1.64 13.50
C LYS A 2 -19.97 -2.58 12.42
N MET A 3 -18.87 -2.22 11.78
CA MET A 3 -18.22 -3.00 10.73
C MET A 3 -17.67 -4.37 11.22
N ASN A 4 -17.56 -4.55 12.54
CA ASN A 4 -17.06 -5.81 13.15
C ASN A 4 -17.94 -7.03 12.93
N SER A 5 -19.23 -6.87 12.60
CA SER A 5 -20.17 -7.97 12.37
C SER A 5 -20.34 -8.38 10.89
N LYS A 6 -19.63 -7.71 9.96
CA LYS A 6 -19.74 -8.03 8.52
C LYS A 6 -18.76 -9.13 8.10
N PRO A 7 -19.12 -9.95 7.09
CA PRO A 7 -18.25 -11.00 6.56
C PRO A 7 -16.90 -10.44 6.08
N LEU A 8 -15.84 -11.27 6.15
CA LEU A 8 -14.45 -10.90 5.86
C LEU A 8 -14.27 -10.29 4.45
N ASN A 9 -14.97 -10.82 3.46
CA ASN A 9 -14.95 -10.33 2.07
C ASN A 9 -15.41 -8.88 1.94
N ILE A 10 -16.47 -8.50 2.67
CA ILE A 10 -17.00 -7.13 2.65
C ILE A 10 -16.00 -6.17 3.32
N LYS A 11 -15.35 -6.62 4.40
CA LYS A 11 -14.32 -5.82 5.08
C LYS A 11 -13.11 -5.58 4.18
N ILE A 12 -12.57 -6.63 3.58
CA ILE A 12 -11.41 -6.54 2.67
C ILE A 12 -11.74 -5.64 1.48
N GLY A 13 -12.88 -5.88 0.81
CA GLY A 13 -13.32 -5.05 -0.31
C GLY A 13 -13.49 -3.57 0.05
N PHE A 14 -14.06 -3.28 1.22
CA PHE A 14 -14.26 -1.92 1.71
C PHE A 14 -12.95 -1.21 2.04
N TYR A 15 -12.03 -1.87 2.75
CA TYR A 15 -10.71 -1.29 3.02
C TYR A 15 -9.90 -1.06 1.74
N PHE A 16 -9.94 -2.01 0.81
CA PHE A 16 -9.26 -1.87 -0.46
C PHE A 16 -9.83 -0.72 -1.30
N LEU A 17 -11.16 -0.56 -1.30
CA LEU A 17 -11.83 0.56 -1.96
C LEU A 17 -11.43 1.91 -1.36
N ILE A 18 -11.45 2.04 -0.02
CA ILE A 18 -11.06 3.29 0.65
C ILE A 18 -9.60 3.62 0.38
N THR A 19 -8.69 2.66 0.58
CA THR A 19 -7.26 2.91 0.38
C THR A 19 -6.95 3.30 -1.06
N ASN A 20 -7.57 2.65 -2.04
CA ASN A 20 -7.40 2.96 -3.44
C ASN A 20 -7.99 4.34 -3.81
N LEU A 21 -9.19 4.66 -3.31
CA LEU A 21 -9.81 5.96 -3.52
C LEU A 21 -8.95 7.09 -2.92
N VAL A 22 -8.48 6.93 -1.69
CA VAL A 22 -7.60 7.91 -1.04
C VAL A 22 -6.30 8.08 -1.83
N LEU A 23 -5.70 6.99 -2.30
CA LEU A 23 -4.48 7.04 -3.10
C LEU A 23 -4.68 7.80 -4.41
N VAL A 24 -5.76 7.51 -5.15
CA VAL A 24 -6.08 8.18 -6.42
C VAL A 24 -6.35 9.66 -6.21
N LEU A 25 -7.12 10.03 -5.17
CA LEU A 25 -7.39 11.43 -4.86
C LEU A 25 -6.13 12.18 -4.43
N LEU A 26 -5.26 11.56 -3.65
CA LEU A 26 -4.01 12.15 -3.19
C LEU A 26 -3.05 12.37 -4.37
N LEU A 27 -2.81 11.35 -5.17
CA LEU A 27 -1.94 11.46 -6.35
C LEU A 27 -2.52 12.42 -7.39
N GLY A 28 -3.82 12.37 -7.63
CA GLY A 28 -4.52 13.29 -8.52
C GLY A 28 -4.40 14.75 -8.05
N SER A 29 -4.55 15.00 -6.76
CA SER A 29 -4.39 16.34 -6.17
C SER A 29 -2.95 16.84 -6.30
N ILE A 30 -1.96 16.03 -5.97
CA ILE A 30 -0.53 16.37 -6.10
C ILE A 30 -0.22 16.71 -7.57
N PHE A 31 -0.67 15.87 -8.50
CA PHE A 31 -0.45 16.06 -9.93
C PHE A 31 -1.12 17.35 -10.43
N TYR A 32 -2.38 17.60 -10.02
CA TYR A 32 -3.11 18.81 -10.38
C TYR A 32 -2.39 20.09 -9.91
N PHE A 33 -2.02 20.16 -8.63
CA PHE A 33 -1.33 21.32 -8.08
C PHE A 33 0.07 21.52 -8.69
N SER A 34 0.82 20.45 -8.87
CA SER A 34 2.15 20.50 -9.48
C SER A 34 2.09 20.95 -10.94
N SER A 35 1.21 20.36 -11.75
CA SER A 35 1.05 20.70 -13.17
C SER A 35 0.52 22.12 -13.35
N SER A 36 -0.48 22.53 -12.58
CA SER A 36 -1.02 23.90 -12.63
C SER A 36 0.04 24.94 -12.28
N SER A 37 0.83 24.69 -11.23
CA SER A 37 1.95 25.57 -10.84
C SER A 37 3.03 25.66 -11.92
N LEU A 38 3.38 24.53 -12.54
CA LEU A 38 4.38 24.49 -13.61
C LEU A 38 3.91 25.27 -14.85
N LEU A 39 2.64 25.09 -15.24
CA LEU A 39 2.05 25.80 -16.38
C LEU A 39 2.04 27.32 -16.17
N ILE A 40 1.61 27.78 -14.98
CA ILE A 40 1.61 29.21 -14.65
C ILE A 40 3.03 29.78 -14.70
N ARG A 41 4.02 29.09 -14.12
CA ARG A 41 5.42 29.55 -14.16
C ARG A 41 5.96 29.62 -15.60
N LYS A 42 5.65 28.62 -16.42
CA LYS A 42 6.08 28.57 -17.82
C LYS A 42 5.47 29.74 -18.62
N GLU A 43 4.19 30.02 -18.38
CA GLU A 43 3.50 31.13 -19.04
C GLU A 43 4.08 32.47 -18.61
N ILE A 44 4.28 32.71 -17.32
CA ILE A 44 4.93 33.93 -16.82
C ILE A 44 6.31 34.11 -17.48
N SER A 45 7.12 33.07 -17.54
CA SER A 45 8.45 33.11 -18.13
C SER A 45 8.39 33.45 -19.65
N ALA A 46 7.48 32.82 -20.38
CA ALA A 46 7.30 33.08 -21.81
C ALA A 46 6.83 34.51 -22.07
N LYS A 47 5.87 34.98 -21.25
CA LYS A 47 5.38 36.37 -21.36
C LYS A 47 6.44 37.40 -20.97
N THR A 48 7.26 37.11 -19.95
CA THR A 48 8.39 37.97 -19.56
C THR A 48 9.41 38.10 -20.69
N GLU A 49 9.75 37.01 -21.37
CA GLU A 49 10.66 37.05 -22.50
C GLU A 49 10.06 37.83 -23.68
N ALA A 50 8.78 37.65 -23.96
CA ALA A 50 8.11 38.31 -25.05
C ALA A 50 7.96 39.84 -24.82
N ILE A 51 7.59 40.24 -23.61
CA ILE A 51 7.46 41.67 -23.24
C ILE A 51 8.83 42.37 -23.23
N GLU A 52 9.89 41.68 -22.82
CA GLU A 52 11.25 42.21 -22.90
C GLU A 52 11.68 42.46 -24.34
N LYS A 53 11.42 41.53 -25.27
CA LYS A 53 11.68 41.74 -26.71
C LYS A 53 10.90 42.94 -27.26
N SER A 54 9.64 43.06 -26.88
CA SER A 54 8.79 44.19 -27.29
C SER A 54 9.28 45.53 -26.74
N GLY A 55 9.66 45.53 -25.45
CA GLY A 55 10.21 46.72 -24.81
C GLY A 55 11.53 47.18 -25.44
N ASN A 56 12.42 46.25 -25.73
CA ASN A 56 13.68 46.55 -26.41
C ASN A 56 13.48 47.12 -27.82
N TYR A 57 12.49 46.63 -28.57
CA TYR A 57 12.17 47.19 -29.86
C TYR A 57 11.67 48.62 -29.73
N ILE A 58 10.75 48.91 -28.80
CA ILE A 58 10.20 50.23 -28.55
C ILE A 58 11.34 51.19 -28.12
N GLU A 59 12.23 50.75 -27.22
CA GLU A 59 13.41 51.50 -26.82
C GLU A 59 14.26 51.90 -28.03
N LEU A 60 14.57 50.94 -28.90
CA LEU A 60 15.38 51.18 -30.11
C LEU A 60 14.69 52.19 -31.04
N TYR A 61 13.36 52.05 -31.20
CA TYR A 61 12.58 52.96 -32.05
C TYR A 61 12.54 54.39 -31.47
N MET A 62 12.34 54.56 -30.17
CA MET A 62 12.37 55.87 -29.50
C MET A 62 13.76 56.49 -29.56
N ASN A 63 14.82 55.70 -29.36
CA ASN A 63 16.20 56.17 -29.51
C ASN A 63 16.49 56.63 -30.94
N LYS A 64 15.95 55.95 -31.98
CA LYS A 64 16.04 56.41 -33.38
C LYS A 64 15.40 57.79 -33.55
N LEU A 65 14.19 58.02 -33.03
CA LEU A 65 13.49 59.29 -33.13
C LEU A 65 14.22 60.42 -32.39
N THR A 66 14.73 60.10 -31.21
CA THR A 66 15.55 61.04 -30.41
C THR A 66 16.81 61.45 -31.19
N ALA A 67 17.49 60.49 -31.84
CA ALA A 67 18.66 60.77 -32.68
C ALA A 67 18.28 61.62 -33.92
N LEU A 68 17.16 61.30 -34.56
CA LEU A 68 16.65 62.10 -35.66
C LEU A 68 16.37 63.56 -35.21
N SER A 69 15.73 63.78 -34.08
CA SER A 69 15.51 65.10 -33.50
C SER A 69 16.82 65.86 -33.28
N GLN A 70 17.88 65.14 -32.87
CA GLN A 70 19.19 65.73 -32.67
C GLN A 70 19.85 66.15 -34.00
N VAL A 71 19.79 65.26 -34.99
CA VAL A 71 20.37 65.53 -36.30
C VAL A 71 19.69 66.80 -36.93
N ILE A 72 18.35 66.86 -36.88
CA ILE A 72 17.61 67.97 -37.39
C ILE A 72 17.91 69.25 -36.60
N SER A 73 17.96 69.20 -35.29
CA SER A 73 18.24 70.37 -34.44
C SER A 73 19.65 70.94 -34.61
N GLN A 74 20.58 70.13 -35.04
CA GLN A 74 22.00 70.49 -35.29
C GLN A 74 22.27 70.89 -36.76
N ASP A 75 21.27 70.74 -37.62
CA ASP A 75 21.44 71.18 -39.02
C ASP A 75 21.66 72.74 -39.10
N ARG A 76 22.71 73.09 -39.80
CA ARG A 76 23.10 74.50 -39.92
C ARG A 76 22.02 75.37 -40.55
N GLY A 77 21.28 74.89 -41.53
CA GLY A 77 20.19 75.61 -42.15
C GLY A 77 19.02 75.82 -41.18
N VAL A 78 18.70 74.81 -40.32
CA VAL A 78 17.69 74.96 -39.27
C VAL A 78 18.12 76.04 -38.26
N TYR A 79 19.35 76.01 -37.81
CA TYR A 79 19.87 77.02 -36.90
C TYR A 79 19.87 78.42 -37.47
N ASP A 80 20.39 78.58 -38.69
CA ASP A 80 20.46 79.91 -39.38
C ASP A 80 19.04 80.48 -39.66
N TYR A 81 18.06 79.63 -40.00
CA TYR A 81 16.67 80.06 -40.17
C TYR A 81 16.03 80.50 -38.84
N LEU A 82 16.20 79.79 -37.82
CA LEU A 82 15.64 80.10 -36.48
C LEU A 82 16.20 81.45 -35.99
N LYS A 83 17.47 81.72 -36.23
CA LYS A 83 18.19 82.88 -35.73
C LYS A 83 17.95 84.12 -36.64
N ASN A 84 18.05 83.96 -37.95
CA ASN A 84 18.17 85.12 -38.88
C ASN A 84 16.94 85.37 -39.78
N LYS A 85 15.85 84.57 -39.68
CA LYS A 85 14.61 84.73 -40.49
C LYS A 85 14.82 84.65 -42.05
N ASN A 86 15.86 83.92 -42.49
CA ASN A 86 16.21 83.84 -43.90
C ASN A 86 15.26 82.96 -44.71
N LYS A 87 14.52 83.56 -45.71
CA LYS A 87 13.57 82.81 -46.56
C LYS A 87 14.23 81.74 -47.45
N ILE A 88 15.48 81.85 -47.78
CA ILE A 88 16.21 80.91 -48.64
C ILE A 88 16.40 79.58 -47.94
N GLU A 89 16.62 79.62 -46.66
CA GLU A 89 16.80 78.38 -45.84
C GLU A 89 15.49 77.58 -45.67
N LYS A 90 14.30 78.22 -45.84
CA LYS A 90 13.00 77.49 -45.68
C LYS A 90 12.87 76.30 -46.63
N ASN A 91 13.24 76.46 -47.91
CA ASN A 91 13.16 75.34 -48.88
C ASN A 91 14.18 74.23 -48.55
N ARG A 92 15.34 74.57 -48.01
CA ARG A 92 16.33 73.61 -47.58
C ARG A 92 15.83 72.80 -46.38
N ILE A 93 15.20 73.44 -45.42
CA ILE A 93 14.60 72.81 -44.28
C ILE A 93 13.47 71.87 -44.69
N LEU A 94 12.59 72.32 -45.63
CA LEU A 94 11.54 71.45 -46.17
C LEU A 94 12.13 70.17 -46.81
N ASN A 95 13.23 70.32 -47.59
CA ASN A 95 13.92 69.12 -48.14
C ASN A 95 14.49 68.23 -47.06
N VAL A 96 15.04 68.77 -45.95
CA VAL A 96 15.50 67.97 -44.82
C VAL A 96 14.33 67.22 -44.19
N ILE A 97 13.20 67.90 -44.01
CA ILE A 97 11.96 67.30 -43.48
C ILE A 97 11.47 66.19 -44.42
N GLU A 98 11.33 66.46 -45.73
CA GLU A 98 10.87 65.48 -46.71
C GLU A 98 11.79 64.27 -46.82
N ASN A 99 13.10 64.48 -46.80
CA ASN A 99 14.07 63.38 -46.77
C ASN A 99 13.94 62.56 -45.50
N THR A 100 13.73 63.19 -44.36
CA THR A 100 13.54 62.44 -43.06
C THR A 100 12.24 61.66 -43.10
N LEU A 101 11.12 62.23 -43.59
CA LEU A 101 9.85 61.52 -43.75
C LEU A 101 9.99 60.26 -44.64
N SER A 102 10.80 60.37 -45.71
CA SER A 102 11.04 59.22 -46.60
C SER A 102 11.79 58.05 -45.95
N THR A 103 12.47 58.30 -44.85
CA THR A 103 13.21 57.25 -44.13
C THR A 103 12.34 56.39 -43.23
N ASP A 104 11.14 56.87 -42.85
CA ASP A 104 10.24 56.16 -41.95
C ASP A 104 8.77 56.48 -42.25
N PRO A 105 7.98 55.57 -42.80
CA PRO A 105 6.57 55.78 -43.18
C PRO A 105 5.64 56.06 -41.99
N TYR A 106 6.11 55.79 -40.78
CA TYR A 106 5.36 56.05 -39.55
C TYR A 106 5.55 57.44 -39.00
N ILE A 107 6.57 58.20 -39.45
CA ILE A 107 6.65 59.64 -39.13
C ILE A 107 5.52 60.34 -39.86
N LYS A 108 4.60 60.94 -39.09
CA LYS A 108 3.47 61.70 -39.65
C LYS A 108 3.84 63.11 -40.00
N SER A 109 4.40 63.83 -39.05
CA SER A 109 4.78 65.21 -39.23
C SER A 109 6.08 65.57 -38.50
N ILE A 110 6.82 66.48 -39.09
CA ILE A 110 7.95 67.16 -38.49
C ILE A 110 7.64 68.65 -38.51
N ILE A 111 7.59 69.27 -37.34
CA ILE A 111 7.15 70.65 -37.15
C ILE A 111 8.25 71.42 -36.43
N LEU A 112 8.69 72.49 -37.03
CA LEU A 112 9.68 73.38 -36.44
C LEU A 112 8.97 74.71 -36.13
N ILE A 113 8.86 75.07 -34.85
CA ILE A 113 8.23 76.35 -34.42
C ILE A 113 9.33 77.25 -33.87
N ARG A 114 9.46 78.39 -34.48
CA ARG A 114 10.36 79.46 -34.05
C ARG A 114 9.77 80.21 -32.85
N LYS A 115 10.61 80.84 -32.03
CA LYS A 115 10.18 81.62 -30.84
C LYS A 115 9.17 82.71 -31.07
N ASP A 116 9.05 83.20 -32.31
CA ASP A 116 8.04 84.25 -32.72
C ASP A 116 6.75 83.62 -33.30
N GLY A 117 6.59 82.33 -33.28
CA GLY A 117 5.43 81.62 -33.80
C GLY A 117 5.50 81.26 -35.28
N ALA A 118 6.59 81.54 -35.98
CA ALA A 118 6.72 81.10 -37.37
C ALA A 118 6.97 79.59 -37.46
N VAL A 119 6.24 78.87 -38.33
CA VAL A 119 6.25 77.43 -38.48
C VAL A 119 6.79 77.01 -39.85
N ILE A 120 7.61 75.95 -39.82
CA ILE A 120 7.94 75.10 -40.97
C ILE A 120 7.54 73.67 -40.66
N SER A 121 6.77 73.07 -41.56
CA SER A 121 6.29 71.72 -41.45
C SER A 121 6.01 71.11 -42.82
N ASN A 122 5.96 69.78 -42.90
CA ASN A 122 5.37 69.06 -44.03
C ASN A 122 3.83 69.24 -44.08
N GLU A 123 3.20 69.60 -42.97
CA GLU A 123 1.76 69.94 -42.93
C GLU A 123 1.48 71.32 -43.55
N LYS A 124 0.63 71.35 -44.54
CA LYS A 124 0.49 72.55 -45.44
C LYS A 124 -0.34 73.66 -44.84
N ASN A 125 -1.11 73.47 -43.80
CA ASN A 125 -2.15 74.47 -43.41
C ASN A 125 -2.02 74.95 -41.94
N ILE A 126 -0.82 75.04 -41.42
CA ILE A 126 -0.62 75.56 -40.04
C ILE A 126 -0.56 77.08 -40.11
N SER A 127 -1.62 77.75 -39.63
CA SER A 127 -1.69 79.24 -39.53
C SER A 127 -0.86 79.73 -38.34
N MET A 128 -0.57 81.04 -38.27
CA MET A 128 0.08 81.65 -37.10
C MET A 128 -0.76 81.53 -35.82
N GLU A 129 -2.08 81.52 -35.98
CA GLU A 129 -3.01 81.35 -34.87
C GLU A 129 -2.88 79.93 -34.26
N ILE A 130 -2.89 78.90 -35.12
CA ILE A 130 -2.65 77.49 -34.75
C ILE A 130 -1.28 77.34 -34.07
N SER A 131 -0.26 77.97 -34.60
CA SER A 131 1.08 77.97 -34.04
C SER A 131 1.15 78.55 -32.61
N SER A 132 0.43 79.67 -32.38
CA SER A 132 0.35 80.25 -31.04
C SER A 132 -0.34 79.35 -30.01
N ASP A 133 -1.32 78.58 -30.45
CA ASP A 133 -1.96 77.57 -29.58
C ASP A 133 -1.07 76.37 -29.36
N MET A 134 -0.33 75.88 -30.35
CA MET A 134 0.68 74.86 -30.22
C MET A 134 1.77 75.22 -29.21
N MET A 135 2.17 76.50 -29.07
CA MET A 135 3.17 76.96 -28.11
C MET A 135 2.65 76.89 -26.64
N LYS A 136 1.36 76.70 -26.41
CA LYS A 136 0.73 76.56 -25.12
C LYS A 136 0.58 75.09 -24.73
N GLU A 137 0.71 74.19 -25.67
CA GLU A 137 0.57 72.74 -25.46
C GLU A 137 1.67 72.21 -24.57
N GLU A 138 1.35 71.15 -23.77
CA GLU A 138 2.23 70.56 -22.81
C GLU A 138 3.59 70.09 -23.41
N TRP A 139 3.54 69.52 -24.63
CA TRP A 139 4.75 69.04 -25.32
C TRP A 139 5.72 70.17 -25.67
N TYR A 140 5.20 71.35 -25.94
CA TYR A 140 6.04 72.53 -26.20
C TYR A 140 6.65 73.06 -24.91
N VAL A 141 5.85 73.24 -23.89
CA VAL A 141 6.28 73.80 -22.61
C VAL A 141 7.28 72.85 -21.96
N SER A 142 7.01 71.52 -21.97
CA SER A 142 7.90 70.53 -21.44
C SER A 142 9.28 70.49 -22.13
N SER A 143 9.32 70.71 -23.44
CA SER A 143 10.59 70.77 -24.19
C SER A 143 11.45 71.99 -23.85
N LEU A 144 10.84 73.11 -23.42
CA LEU A 144 11.58 74.26 -22.94
C LEU A 144 12.16 74.08 -21.54
N MET A 145 11.59 73.18 -20.76
CA MET A 145 12.05 72.88 -19.38
C MET A 145 13.13 71.81 -19.34
N ASN A 146 13.29 71.06 -20.42
CA ASN A 146 14.21 69.90 -20.45
C ASN A 146 15.28 70.10 -21.56
N PRO A 147 16.58 70.01 -21.23
CA PRO A 147 17.64 70.08 -22.20
C PRO A 147 17.73 68.81 -23.10
N MET A 148 17.09 67.74 -22.70
CA MET A 148 16.99 66.50 -23.45
C MET A 148 15.66 66.43 -24.21
N PRO A 149 15.57 65.67 -25.32
CA PRO A 149 14.31 65.44 -26.01
C PRO A 149 13.25 64.87 -25.07
N VAL A 150 12.05 65.43 -25.14
CA VAL A 150 10.92 64.93 -24.34
C VAL A 150 10.07 64.01 -25.19
N LEU A 151 9.83 62.79 -24.63
CA LEU A 151 8.88 61.84 -25.21
C LEU A 151 7.50 62.14 -24.64
N ASN A 152 6.59 62.49 -25.51
CA ASN A 152 5.24 62.87 -25.12
C ASN A 152 4.27 61.72 -25.27
N PRO A 153 3.33 61.54 -24.33
CA PRO A 153 2.34 60.45 -24.38
C PRO A 153 1.37 60.59 -25.57
N LEU A 154 0.49 59.64 -25.74
CA LEU A 154 -0.52 59.60 -26.78
C LEU A 154 -1.39 60.83 -26.70
N ARG A 155 -1.49 61.57 -27.82
CA ARG A 155 -2.33 62.77 -27.97
C ARG A 155 -3.01 62.81 -29.33
N LYS A 156 -4.11 63.58 -29.44
CA LYS A 156 -4.72 63.91 -30.75
C LYS A 156 -3.95 65.02 -31.39
N GLN A 157 -3.71 64.90 -32.70
CA GLN A 157 -3.12 65.97 -33.47
C GLN A 157 -4.22 66.91 -33.88
N ASN A 158 -4.34 68.07 -33.23
CA ASN A 158 -5.47 69.04 -33.40
C ASN A 158 -5.24 70.10 -34.48
N PHE A 159 -4.13 70.03 -35.24
CA PHE A 159 -3.73 71.09 -36.16
C PHE A 159 -3.64 70.67 -37.62
N SER A 160 -4.01 69.47 -37.98
CA SER A 160 -4.16 69.04 -39.37
C SER A 160 -5.56 69.37 -39.89
N HIS A 161 -5.63 70.12 -41.00
CA HIS A 161 -6.91 70.49 -41.62
C HIS A 161 -7.56 69.39 -42.48
N ASP A 162 -6.89 68.24 -42.64
CA ASP A 162 -7.43 67.09 -43.40
C ASP A 162 -8.46 66.27 -42.62
N GLY A 163 -8.96 66.81 -41.51
CA GLY A 163 -10.18 66.33 -40.82
C GLY A 163 -10.12 64.99 -40.10
N MET A 164 -8.98 64.37 -40.00
CA MET A 164 -8.83 63.16 -39.22
C MET A 164 -8.06 63.47 -37.96
N ASP A 165 -8.73 63.28 -36.84
CA ASP A 165 -8.13 63.23 -35.48
C ASP A 165 -7.17 62.02 -35.37
N ASP A 166 -5.97 62.19 -35.92
CA ASP A 166 -4.96 61.14 -35.84
C ASP A 166 -4.33 61.12 -34.45
N TRP A 167 -4.25 59.91 -33.87
CA TRP A 167 -3.51 59.71 -32.65
C TRP A 167 -2.01 59.60 -32.92
N VAL A 168 -1.22 60.40 -32.19
CA VAL A 168 0.22 60.49 -32.38
C VAL A 168 0.95 60.38 -31.03
N ILE A 169 2.17 59.83 -31.08
CA ILE A 169 3.17 59.88 -30.03
C ILE A 169 4.25 60.84 -30.54
N SER A 170 4.80 61.67 -29.69
CA SER A 170 5.65 62.75 -30.19
C SER A 170 7.00 62.81 -29.44
N VAL A 171 8.00 63.22 -30.15
CA VAL A 171 9.30 63.66 -29.61
C VAL A 171 9.43 65.17 -29.85
N SER A 172 9.57 65.92 -28.77
CA SER A 172 9.80 67.35 -28.82
C SER A 172 11.18 67.67 -28.26
N ARG A 173 11.81 68.70 -28.86
CA ARG A 173 13.14 69.14 -28.44
C ARG A 173 13.26 70.70 -28.62
N GLU A 174 13.78 71.34 -27.58
CA GLU A 174 14.21 72.71 -27.66
C GLU A 174 15.45 72.86 -28.58
N ILE A 175 15.51 73.89 -29.35
CA ILE A 175 16.67 74.37 -30.10
C ILE A 175 17.09 75.69 -29.51
N ALA A 176 18.25 75.72 -28.86
CA ALA A 176 18.79 76.94 -28.23
C ALA A 176 20.11 77.36 -28.91
N ASP A 177 20.45 78.63 -28.77
CA ASP A 177 21.73 79.12 -29.24
C ASP A 177 22.90 78.77 -28.25
N SER A 178 24.10 79.23 -28.63
CA SER A 178 25.30 79.00 -27.80
C SER A 178 25.26 79.69 -26.43
N ASN A 179 24.34 80.60 -26.20
CA ASN A 179 24.14 81.31 -24.94
C ASN A 179 23.01 80.71 -24.13
N GLY A 180 22.32 79.65 -24.61
CA GLY A 180 21.16 79.04 -24.02
C GLY A 180 19.84 79.76 -24.26
N GLU A 181 19.80 80.73 -25.18
CA GLU A 181 18.53 81.36 -25.55
C GLU A 181 17.72 80.49 -26.50
N ASN A 182 16.45 80.34 -26.20
CA ASN A 182 15.51 79.60 -27.05
C ASN A 182 15.40 80.20 -28.44
N LEU A 183 15.64 79.42 -29.48
CA LEU A 183 15.42 79.77 -30.85
C LEU A 183 14.09 79.22 -31.43
N GLY A 184 13.66 78.09 -30.90
CA GLY A 184 12.46 77.37 -31.30
C GLY A 184 12.38 75.94 -30.76
N VAL A 185 11.34 75.22 -31.10
CA VAL A 185 11.09 73.86 -30.74
C VAL A 185 10.85 72.99 -31.96
N LEU A 186 11.49 71.83 -32.00
CA LEU A 186 11.26 70.81 -33.02
C LEU A 186 10.28 69.78 -32.41
N LEU A 187 9.25 69.40 -33.15
CA LEU A 187 8.32 68.32 -32.84
C LEU A 187 8.36 67.28 -33.95
N ILE A 188 8.48 66.04 -33.63
CA ILE A 188 8.35 64.88 -34.52
C ILE A 188 7.18 64.05 -34.03
N ASP A 189 6.11 64.01 -34.83
CA ASP A 189 4.95 63.18 -34.55
C ASP A 189 5.03 61.85 -35.30
N ILE A 190 4.81 60.75 -34.58
CA ILE A 190 4.70 59.43 -35.17
C ILE A 190 3.25 58.94 -35.08
N LYS A 191 2.84 58.20 -36.08
CA LYS A 191 1.53 57.57 -36.11
C LYS A 191 1.45 56.52 -35.05
N TYR A 192 0.34 56.46 -34.37
CA TYR A 192 0.04 55.39 -33.39
C TYR A 192 0.26 53.97 -33.98
N GLN A 193 0.01 53.79 -35.28
CA GLN A 193 0.18 52.53 -36.01
C GLN A 193 1.59 51.96 -35.88
N ALA A 194 2.62 52.77 -35.69
CA ALA A 194 4.00 52.31 -35.55
C ALA A 194 4.18 51.30 -34.40
N LEU A 195 3.59 51.63 -33.24
CA LEU A 195 3.59 50.73 -32.09
C LEU A 195 2.54 49.63 -32.21
N HIS A 196 1.36 49.99 -32.77
CA HIS A 196 0.23 49.10 -32.88
C HIS A 196 0.54 47.88 -33.78
N GLU A 197 1.06 48.09 -34.99
CA GLU A 197 1.40 46.99 -35.90
C GLU A 197 2.50 46.10 -35.35
N TYR A 198 3.50 46.66 -34.66
CA TYR A 198 4.55 45.89 -34.05
C TYR A 198 4.01 45.03 -32.91
N LEU A 199 3.25 45.60 -31.97
CA LEU A 199 2.74 44.92 -30.80
C LEU A 199 1.64 43.89 -31.14
N GLN A 200 0.84 44.12 -32.18
CA GLN A 200 -0.15 43.16 -32.66
C GLN A 200 0.43 41.97 -33.39
N ASN A 201 1.52 42.15 -34.15
CA ASN A 201 2.17 41.08 -34.90
C ASN A 201 3.01 40.11 -34.00
N GLN A 202 3.23 40.45 -32.75
CA GLN A 202 3.82 39.51 -31.80
C GLN A 202 2.77 38.46 -31.40
N GLU A 203 3.13 37.19 -31.38
CA GLU A 203 2.23 36.06 -31.02
C GLU A 203 1.59 36.19 -29.64
N THR A 204 2.09 37.10 -28.81
CA THR A 204 1.63 37.41 -27.46
C THR A 204 0.24 38.07 -27.41
N GLY A 205 -0.23 38.65 -28.53
CA GLY A 205 -1.35 39.62 -28.53
C GLY A 205 -2.76 39.07 -28.71
N LYS A 206 -3.00 37.78 -28.99
CA LYS A 206 -4.35 37.31 -29.33
C LYS A 206 -5.34 37.29 -28.16
N ASN A 207 -4.84 37.04 -26.93
CA ASN A 207 -5.65 36.97 -25.69
C ASN A 207 -5.03 37.82 -24.57
N SER A 208 -4.37 38.92 -24.93
CA SER A 208 -3.75 39.82 -23.95
C SER A 208 -4.05 41.26 -24.25
N ASP A 209 -4.16 42.07 -23.21
CA ASP A 209 -4.19 43.52 -23.27
C ASP A 209 -2.77 44.04 -23.04
N ILE A 210 -2.33 44.91 -23.98
CA ILE A 210 -1.02 45.54 -23.89
C ILE A 210 -1.23 47.05 -23.70
N VAL A 211 -0.57 47.58 -22.69
CA VAL A 211 -0.64 49.01 -22.33
C VAL A 211 0.77 49.52 -22.11
N ILE A 212 1.06 50.74 -22.59
CA ILE A 212 2.27 51.48 -22.22
C ILE A 212 1.85 52.70 -21.43
N LEU A 213 2.41 52.88 -20.28
CA LEU A 213 2.19 54.03 -19.40
C LEU A 213 3.48 54.82 -19.24
N ASP A 214 3.37 56.15 -19.12
CA ASP A 214 4.50 56.98 -18.71
C ASP A 214 4.65 57.04 -17.17
N GLU A 215 5.61 57.82 -16.66
CA GLU A 215 5.87 57.99 -15.22
C GLU A 215 4.69 58.60 -14.46
N ASP A 216 3.87 59.41 -15.09
CA ASP A 216 2.64 60.01 -14.55
C ASP A 216 1.43 59.09 -14.71
N ASN A 217 1.64 57.88 -15.23
CA ASN A 217 0.62 56.88 -15.57
C ASN A 217 -0.37 57.33 -16.66
N ARG A 218 0.04 58.22 -17.56
CA ARG A 218 -0.73 58.55 -18.75
C ARG A 218 -0.51 57.47 -19.81
N ILE A 219 -1.54 57.26 -20.65
CA ILE A 219 -1.48 56.23 -21.68
C ILE A 219 -0.58 56.73 -22.84
N VAL A 220 0.46 55.97 -23.10
CA VAL A 220 1.31 56.12 -24.29
C VAL A 220 0.80 55.25 -25.43
N TYR A 221 0.35 54.03 -25.08
CA TYR A 221 -0.23 53.09 -26.01
C TYR A 221 -1.26 52.21 -25.31
N TYR A 222 -2.35 51.92 -26.00
CA TYR A 222 -3.35 50.92 -25.62
C TYR A 222 -3.90 50.24 -26.87
N LYS A 223 -4.12 48.93 -26.83
CA LYS A 223 -4.52 48.11 -27.98
C LYS A 223 -5.82 48.59 -28.65
N GLU A 224 -6.81 48.92 -27.84
CA GLU A 224 -8.06 49.53 -28.31
C GLU A 224 -8.13 50.96 -27.78
N ILE A 225 -7.94 51.94 -28.65
CA ILE A 225 -8.04 53.36 -28.25
C ILE A 225 -9.45 53.58 -27.72
N PRO A 226 -9.65 53.86 -26.43
CA PRO A 226 -10.97 54.21 -25.93
C PRO A 226 -11.39 55.53 -26.57
N TYR A 227 -12.62 55.62 -27.04
CA TYR A 227 -13.20 56.88 -27.57
C TYR A 227 -13.12 58.03 -26.56
N ASP A 228 -12.99 57.67 -25.28
CA ASP A 228 -12.84 58.59 -24.17
C ASP A 228 -11.70 58.14 -23.26
N ILE A 229 -10.51 58.73 -23.44
CA ILE A 229 -9.31 58.48 -22.59
C ILE A 229 -9.53 58.98 -21.15
N SER A 230 -10.59 59.75 -20.90
CA SER A 230 -10.94 60.29 -19.58
C SER A 230 -11.57 59.26 -18.61
N GLN A 231 -11.68 57.96 -18.99
CA GLN A 231 -12.17 56.95 -18.08
C GLN A 231 -11.15 56.67 -16.94
N GLU A 232 -11.10 57.59 -15.98
CA GLU A 232 -10.35 57.50 -14.71
C GLU A 232 -10.48 56.13 -14.02
N LYS A 233 -11.58 55.46 -14.22
CA LYS A 233 -11.87 54.15 -13.62
C LYS A 233 -11.00 53.04 -14.20
N TYR A 234 -10.68 53.08 -15.49
CA TYR A 234 -9.84 52.10 -16.16
C TYR A 234 -8.36 52.32 -15.78
N LEU A 235 -7.91 53.54 -15.75
CA LEU A 235 -6.57 53.93 -15.35
C LEU A 235 -6.29 53.62 -13.87
N LYS A 236 -7.27 53.78 -12.98
CA LYS A 236 -7.14 53.39 -11.57
C LYS A 236 -6.94 51.91 -11.39
N ASN A 237 -7.55 51.08 -12.23
CA ASN A 237 -7.37 49.62 -12.18
C ASN A 237 -5.96 49.24 -12.65
N LEU A 238 -5.44 49.88 -13.70
CA LEU A 238 -4.11 49.61 -14.26
C LEU A 238 -2.97 49.97 -13.30
N LYS A 239 -3.14 51.05 -12.51
CA LYS A 239 -2.16 51.50 -11.51
C LYS A 239 -1.87 50.47 -10.42
N ASN A 240 -2.90 49.72 -10.00
CA ASN A 240 -2.84 48.84 -8.82
C ASN A 240 -2.71 47.37 -9.20
N ILE A 241 -2.50 47.02 -10.48
CA ILE A 241 -2.30 45.65 -10.91
C ILE A 241 -0.92 45.17 -10.42
N GLU A 242 -0.92 44.13 -9.58
CA GLU A 242 0.31 43.47 -9.14
C GLU A 242 0.88 42.61 -10.27
N GLU A 243 2.21 42.55 -10.33
CA GLU A 243 2.90 41.63 -11.24
C GLU A 243 2.73 40.19 -10.80
N GLY A 244 2.54 39.27 -11.78
CA GLY A 244 2.39 37.85 -11.52
C GLY A 244 0.99 37.32 -11.82
N TYR A 245 0.66 36.15 -11.22
CA TYR A 245 -0.62 35.50 -11.47
C TYR A 245 -1.71 35.91 -10.47
N ASN A 246 -2.75 36.56 -10.99
CA ASN A 246 -3.95 36.86 -10.21
C ASN A 246 -4.97 35.71 -10.30
N ARG A 247 -5.12 35.00 -9.18
CA ARG A 247 -6.02 33.84 -9.10
C ARG A 247 -7.50 34.16 -9.22
N LYS A 248 -7.92 35.38 -8.83
CA LYS A 248 -9.35 35.80 -8.86
C LYS A 248 -9.81 36.08 -10.26
N GLU A 249 -8.98 36.77 -11.03
CA GLU A 249 -9.28 37.19 -12.39
C GLU A 249 -8.74 36.22 -13.44
N ASN A 250 -8.00 35.21 -13.01
CA ASN A 250 -7.32 34.23 -13.85
C ASN A 250 -6.44 34.90 -14.93
N THR A 251 -5.68 35.91 -14.53
CA THR A 251 -4.81 36.69 -15.39
C THR A 251 -3.34 36.60 -14.98
N VAL A 252 -2.45 36.70 -15.92
CA VAL A 252 -1.01 36.91 -15.69
C VAL A 252 -0.65 38.30 -16.12
N THR A 253 -0.05 39.07 -15.25
CA THR A 253 0.46 40.42 -15.53
C THR A 253 1.98 40.41 -15.48
N VAL A 254 2.59 40.95 -16.54
CA VAL A 254 4.04 41.16 -16.63
C VAL A 254 4.30 42.63 -16.91
N LYS A 255 5.31 43.20 -16.27
CA LYS A 255 5.71 44.61 -16.46
C LYS A 255 7.16 44.66 -16.93
N TYR A 256 7.43 45.56 -17.87
CA TYR A 256 8.78 45.81 -18.37
C TYR A 256 9.05 47.31 -18.45
N PRO A 257 10.00 47.87 -17.70
CA PRO A 257 10.40 49.25 -17.81
C PRO A 257 11.23 49.45 -19.09
N ILE A 258 10.74 50.32 -20.01
CA ILE A 258 11.45 50.63 -21.24
C ILE A 258 12.55 51.66 -20.92
N LYS A 259 13.80 51.27 -21.09
CA LYS A 259 14.95 52.11 -20.76
C LYS A 259 14.95 53.40 -21.58
N ASN A 260 15.50 54.44 -21.03
CA ASN A 260 15.62 55.77 -21.66
C ASN A 260 14.31 56.49 -22.00
N THR A 261 13.13 55.94 -21.66
CA THR A 261 11.84 56.52 -21.98
C THR A 261 11.01 56.91 -20.77
N HIS A 262 11.34 56.40 -19.58
CA HIS A 262 10.49 56.47 -18.37
C HIS A 262 9.10 55.83 -18.55
N TRP A 263 8.95 54.97 -19.57
CA TRP A 263 7.71 54.27 -19.88
C TRP A 263 7.75 52.84 -19.31
N THR A 264 6.57 52.34 -18.96
CA THR A 264 6.40 50.96 -18.52
C THR A 264 5.43 50.25 -19.46
N LEU A 265 5.91 49.18 -20.06
CA LEU A 265 5.10 48.26 -20.85
C LEU A 265 4.47 47.22 -19.93
N ILE A 266 3.15 47.07 -20.01
CA ILE A 266 2.36 46.17 -19.18
C ILE A 266 1.59 45.22 -20.12
N GLU A 267 1.72 43.94 -19.93
CA GLU A 267 0.90 42.94 -20.62
C GLU A 267 0.05 42.17 -19.57
N ILE A 268 -1.27 42.13 -19.83
CA ILE A 268 -2.26 41.39 -19.04
C ILE A 268 -2.80 40.27 -19.91
N SER A 269 -2.42 39.04 -19.61
CA SER A 269 -2.84 37.87 -20.39
C SER A 269 -3.94 37.11 -19.68
N TYR A 270 -5.03 36.81 -20.37
CA TYR A 270 -6.15 36.02 -19.87
C TYR A 270 -5.85 34.53 -20.05
N MET A 271 -5.91 33.76 -18.94
CA MET A 271 -5.48 32.34 -18.85
C MET A 271 -6.61 31.38 -19.24
N GLN A 272 -7.40 31.69 -20.30
CA GLN A 272 -8.51 30.80 -20.74
C GLN A 272 -8.05 29.42 -21.15
N GLU A 273 -6.87 29.28 -21.75
CA GLU A 273 -6.29 28.00 -22.12
C GLU A 273 -5.94 27.14 -20.88
N ILE A 274 -5.50 27.78 -19.81
CA ILE A 274 -5.24 27.09 -18.53
C ILE A 274 -6.54 26.59 -17.90
N GLU A 275 -7.63 27.33 -18.06
CA GLU A 275 -8.93 26.87 -17.54
C GLU A 275 -9.43 25.63 -18.28
N SER A 276 -9.27 25.58 -19.59
CA SER A 276 -9.59 24.38 -20.38
C SER A 276 -8.72 23.19 -19.98
N LEU A 277 -7.43 23.40 -19.75
CA LEU A 277 -6.51 22.37 -19.24
C LEU A 277 -6.90 21.88 -17.85
N LYS A 278 -7.31 22.78 -16.93
CA LYS A 278 -7.82 22.41 -15.61
C LYS A 278 -9.05 21.50 -15.72
N ASN A 279 -9.97 21.78 -16.61
CA ASN A 279 -11.15 20.96 -16.84
C ASN A 279 -10.78 19.59 -17.40
N HIS A 280 -9.86 19.51 -18.35
CA HIS A 280 -9.32 18.23 -18.85
C HIS A 280 -8.64 17.40 -17.75
N PHE A 281 -7.85 18.03 -16.89
CA PHE A 281 -7.25 17.32 -15.74
C PHE A 281 -8.31 16.82 -14.77
N PHE A 282 -9.35 17.59 -14.51
CA PHE A 282 -10.46 17.15 -13.67
C PHE A 282 -11.19 15.96 -14.28
N GLU A 283 -11.48 15.97 -15.57
CA GLU A 283 -12.06 14.83 -16.30
C GLU A 283 -11.17 13.59 -16.20
N MET A 284 -9.87 13.73 -16.40
CA MET A 284 -8.92 12.62 -16.25
C MET A 284 -8.91 12.03 -14.82
N ILE A 285 -9.01 12.86 -13.80
CA ILE A 285 -9.13 12.40 -12.39
C ILE A 285 -10.43 11.62 -12.21
N VAL A 286 -11.55 12.11 -12.72
CA VAL A 286 -12.86 11.42 -12.65
C VAL A 286 -12.80 10.06 -13.35
N ILE A 287 -12.24 10.01 -14.57
CA ILE A 287 -12.07 8.76 -15.32
C ILE A 287 -11.17 7.77 -14.56
N SER A 288 -10.07 8.25 -13.99
CA SER A 288 -9.16 7.44 -13.18
C SER A 288 -9.84 6.89 -11.92
N CYS A 289 -10.69 7.67 -11.26
CA CYS A 289 -11.50 7.22 -10.12
C CYS A 289 -12.49 6.12 -10.53
N LEU A 290 -13.17 6.27 -11.66
CA LEU A 290 -14.10 5.26 -12.18
C LEU A 290 -13.38 3.97 -12.56
N ALA A 291 -12.25 4.06 -13.26
CA ALA A 291 -11.42 2.91 -13.60
C ALA A 291 -10.91 2.18 -12.35
N SER A 292 -10.44 2.93 -11.35
CA SER A 292 -10.02 2.41 -10.04
C SER A 292 -11.14 1.67 -9.33
N LEU A 293 -12.36 2.19 -9.37
CA LEU A 293 -13.54 1.55 -8.78
C LEU A 293 -13.85 0.21 -9.46
N ILE A 294 -13.79 0.16 -10.79
CA ILE A 294 -14.00 -1.08 -11.57
C ILE A 294 -12.93 -2.12 -11.19
N ILE A 295 -11.66 -1.72 -11.17
CA ILE A 295 -10.54 -2.60 -10.80
C ILE A 295 -10.74 -3.14 -9.37
N THR A 296 -11.16 -2.28 -8.43
CA THR A 296 -11.43 -2.67 -7.05
C THR A 296 -12.53 -3.73 -6.96
N VAL A 297 -13.61 -3.58 -7.74
CA VAL A 297 -14.70 -4.57 -7.80
C VAL A 297 -14.18 -5.90 -8.36
N LEU A 298 -13.40 -5.88 -9.44
CA LEU A 298 -12.83 -7.09 -10.05
C LEU A 298 -11.90 -7.83 -9.08
N ILE A 299 -11.01 -7.11 -8.40
CA ILE A 299 -10.12 -7.68 -7.38
C ILE A 299 -10.95 -8.24 -6.22
N SER A 300 -11.96 -7.51 -5.73
CA SER A 300 -12.83 -7.96 -4.64
C SER A 300 -13.55 -9.26 -4.98
N VAL A 301 -14.07 -9.40 -6.19
CA VAL A 301 -14.70 -10.63 -6.69
C VAL A 301 -13.68 -11.76 -6.78
N SER A 302 -12.46 -11.50 -7.25
CA SER A 302 -11.38 -12.49 -7.33
C SER A 302 -10.99 -12.99 -5.94
N VAL A 303 -10.77 -12.10 -4.97
CA VAL A 303 -10.46 -12.44 -3.58
C VAL A 303 -11.60 -13.26 -2.94
N LEU A 304 -12.86 -12.88 -3.19
CA LEU A 304 -14.00 -13.64 -2.72
C LEU A 304 -13.97 -15.09 -3.21
N ARG A 305 -13.73 -15.29 -4.50
CA ARG A 305 -13.76 -16.63 -5.13
C ARG A 305 -12.55 -17.48 -4.75
N ARG A 306 -11.33 -16.90 -4.76
CA ARG A 306 -10.07 -17.64 -4.58
C ARG A 306 -9.66 -17.83 -3.12
N ILE A 307 -10.09 -16.95 -2.22
CA ILE A 307 -9.66 -16.95 -0.81
C ILE A 307 -10.84 -17.14 0.14
N THR A 308 -11.81 -16.24 0.12
CA THR A 308 -12.85 -16.20 1.15
C THR A 308 -13.78 -17.40 1.10
N LYS A 309 -14.23 -17.79 -0.09
CA LYS A 309 -15.16 -18.92 -0.25
C LYS A 309 -14.52 -20.25 0.15
N PRO A 310 -13.31 -20.61 -0.31
CA PRO A 310 -12.64 -21.83 0.12
C PRO A 310 -12.34 -21.89 1.61
N ILE A 311 -11.92 -20.78 2.24
CA ILE A 311 -11.71 -20.74 3.69
C ILE A 311 -13.02 -20.99 4.43
N LYS A 312 -14.13 -20.44 3.99
CA LYS A 312 -15.42 -20.66 4.62
C LYS A 312 -15.90 -22.11 4.46
N GLU A 313 -15.63 -22.74 3.33
CA GLU A 313 -15.92 -24.16 3.11
C GLU A 313 -15.08 -25.02 4.07
N LEU A 314 -13.78 -24.72 4.23
CA LEU A 314 -12.91 -25.37 5.23
C LEU A 314 -13.45 -25.18 6.65
N GLU A 315 -13.82 -23.96 7.06
CA GLU A 315 -14.39 -23.66 8.38
C GLU A 315 -15.65 -24.49 8.65
N GLN A 316 -16.57 -24.57 7.68
CA GLN A 316 -17.80 -25.34 7.80
C GLN A 316 -17.51 -26.86 7.97
N HIS A 317 -16.57 -27.40 7.23
CA HIS A 317 -16.16 -28.79 7.39
C HIS A 317 -15.48 -29.03 8.74
N MET A 318 -14.65 -28.08 9.22
CA MET A 318 -14.03 -28.17 10.54
C MET A 318 -15.07 -28.08 11.67
N SER A 319 -16.08 -27.24 11.56
CA SER A 319 -17.14 -27.12 12.59
C SER A 319 -18.00 -28.38 12.68
N ASN A 320 -18.17 -29.11 11.59
CA ASN A 320 -18.92 -30.38 11.53
C ASN A 320 -18.07 -31.63 11.82
N PHE A 321 -16.83 -31.42 12.27
CA PHE A 321 -15.82 -32.45 12.49
C PHE A 321 -16.30 -33.59 13.42
N ASN A 322 -17.05 -33.28 14.48
CA ASN A 322 -17.52 -34.28 15.45
C ASN A 322 -18.49 -35.32 14.86
N ASN A 323 -19.17 -34.98 13.76
CA ASN A 323 -20.20 -35.81 13.15
C ASN A 323 -19.72 -36.57 11.91
N ASN A 324 -18.65 -36.11 11.26
CA ASN A 324 -18.20 -36.72 10.01
C ASN A 324 -16.70 -36.47 9.75
N LEU A 325 -15.90 -37.53 9.88
CA LEU A 325 -14.46 -37.56 9.59
C LEU A 325 -14.23 -37.75 8.07
N SER A 326 -14.76 -36.85 7.22
CA SER A 326 -14.55 -36.92 5.77
C SER A 326 -13.44 -35.99 5.32
N LYS A 327 -12.68 -36.42 4.32
CA LYS A 327 -11.68 -35.58 3.64
C LYS A 327 -12.38 -34.47 2.87
N ILE A 328 -11.74 -33.31 2.84
CA ILE A 328 -12.19 -32.15 2.09
C ILE A 328 -11.52 -32.15 0.71
N ASN A 329 -12.30 -31.83 -0.30
CA ASN A 329 -11.79 -31.61 -1.65
C ASN A 329 -12.42 -30.30 -2.18
N LEU A 330 -11.67 -29.20 -2.06
CA LEU A 330 -12.08 -27.90 -2.55
C LEU A 330 -12.08 -27.89 -4.08
N LYS A 331 -13.18 -27.45 -4.68
CA LYS A 331 -13.32 -27.37 -6.14
C LYS A 331 -13.05 -25.96 -6.62
N GLY A 332 -12.27 -25.82 -7.70
CA GLY A 332 -12.01 -24.54 -8.37
C GLY A 332 -10.55 -24.08 -8.30
N ASP A 333 -10.33 -22.84 -8.74
CA ASP A 333 -8.99 -22.21 -8.75
C ASP A 333 -8.69 -21.65 -7.35
N VAL A 334 -8.09 -22.47 -6.52
CA VAL A 334 -7.77 -22.20 -5.12
C VAL A 334 -6.28 -21.86 -4.99
N SER A 335 -5.90 -20.94 -4.11
CA SER A 335 -4.49 -20.60 -3.91
C SER A 335 -3.70 -21.78 -3.31
N ILE A 336 -2.39 -21.81 -3.58
CA ILE A 336 -1.49 -22.87 -3.13
C ILE A 336 -1.50 -23.02 -1.61
N GLU A 337 -1.59 -21.90 -0.89
CA GLU A 337 -1.61 -21.88 0.57
C GLU A 337 -2.87 -22.55 1.14
N ILE A 338 -4.02 -22.31 0.52
CA ILE A 338 -5.29 -22.93 0.94
C ILE A 338 -5.30 -24.42 0.58
N LEU A 339 -4.71 -24.78 -0.55
CA LEU A 339 -4.54 -26.19 -0.94
C LEU A 339 -3.62 -26.92 0.05
N SER A 340 -2.54 -26.28 0.49
CA SER A 340 -1.66 -26.79 1.54
C SER A 340 -2.42 -26.98 2.85
N LEU A 341 -3.24 -26.01 3.23
CA LEU A 341 -4.08 -26.10 4.44
C LEU A 341 -5.08 -27.26 4.36
N GLN A 342 -5.72 -27.45 3.20
CA GLN A 342 -6.59 -28.60 2.94
C GLN A 342 -5.84 -29.94 3.12
N ASN A 343 -4.62 -30.04 2.58
CA ASN A 343 -3.82 -31.26 2.67
C ASN A 343 -3.44 -31.57 4.13
N HIS A 344 -2.96 -30.59 4.87
CA HIS A 344 -2.65 -30.78 6.30
C HIS A 344 -3.89 -31.16 7.11
N PHE A 345 -5.04 -30.59 6.81
CA PHE A 345 -6.29 -30.98 7.43
C PHE A 345 -6.67 -32.43 7.10
N ASN A 346 -6.53 -32.87 5.86
CA ASN A 346 -6.79 -34.23 5.44
C ASN A 346 -5.83 -35.24 6.09
N GLU A 347 -4.55 -34.89 6.24
CA GLU A 347 -3.57 -35.69 7.00
C GLU A 347 -3.94 -35.81 8.47
N MET A 348 -4.44 -34.72 9.08
CA MET A 348 -4.91 -34.79 10.48
C MET A 348 -6.10 -35.74 10.61
N ILE A 349 -7.04 -35.73 9.67
CA ILE A 349 -8.17 -36.67 9.63
C ILE A 349 -7.66 -38.12 9.55
N ASP A 350 -6.70 -38.42 8.70
CA ASP A 350 -6.13 -39.77 8.56
C ASP A 350 -5.46 -40.21 9.86
N ARG A 351 -4.73 -39.31 10.53
CA ARG A 351 -4.11 -39.63 11.85
C ARG A 351 -5.16 -39.93 12.92
N ILE A 352 -6.24 -39.16 12.96
CA ILE A 352 -7.30 -39.41 13.97
C ILE A 352 -8.00 -40.74 13.71
N LYS A 353 -8.27 -41.09 12.45
CA LYS A 353 -8.84 -42.39 12.08
C LYS A 353 -7.93 -43.52 12.52
N TYR A 354 -6.65 -43.41 12.23
CA TYR A 354 -5.64 -44.40 12.61
C TYR A 354 -5.55 -44.57 14.13
N LEU A 355 -5.52 -43.46 14.88
CA LEU A 355 -5.49 -43.51 16.35
C LEU A 355 -6.75 -44.18 16.91
N ARG A 356 -7.91 -43.89 16.36
CA ARG A 356 -9.19 -44.49 16.78
C ARG A 356 -9.25 -46.00 16.51
N GLU A 357 -8.75 -46.42 15.35
CA GLU A 357 -8.63 -47.84 15.00
C GLU A 357 -7.62 -48.54 15.89
N TYR A 358 -6.51 -47.88 16.18
CA TYR A 358 -5.50 -48.42 17.14
C TYR A 358 -6.08 -48.56 18.56
N GLU A 359 -6.83 -47.58 19.06
CA GLU A 359 -7.52 -47.65 20.35
C GLU A 359 -8.52 -48.81 20.41
N ILE A 360 -9.33 -48.97 19.36
CA ILE A 360 -10.30 -50.05 19.26
C ILE A 360 -9.58 -51.42 19.28
N ASN A 361 -8.52 -51.56 18.49
CA ASN A 361 -7.75 -52.80 18.44
C ASN A 361 -7.02 -53.08 19.77
N ALA A 362 -6.53 -52.04 20.44
CA ALA A 362 -5.94 -52.16 21.76
C ALA A 362 -6.96 -52.65 22.82
N LEU A 363 -8.21 -52.15 22.73
CA LEU A 363 -9.28 -52.62 23.60
C LEU A 363 -9.64 -54.11 23.35
N TYR A 364 -9.75 -54.51 22.09
CA TYR A 364 -10.03 -55.90 21.71
C TYR A 364 -8.89 -56.86 22.15
N SER A 365 -7.64 -56.41 22.12
CA SER A 365 -6.50 -57.25 22.52
C SER A 365 -6.39 -57.49 24.02
N GLN A 366 -7.16 -56.80 24.88
CA GLN A 366 -7.20 -57.05 26.32
C GLN A 366 -8.00 -58.30 26.69
N ILE A 367 -8.79 -58.87 25.78
CA ILE A 367 -9.49 -60.13 25.98
C ILE A 367 -8.73 -61.18 25.18
N ASN A 368 -8.15 -62.20 25.86
CA ASN A 368 -7.54 -63.32 25.17
C ASN A 368 -8.65 -64.29 24.63
N PRO A 369 -8.95 -64.23 23.29
CA PRO A 369 -10.08 -64.99 22.75
C PRO A 369 -9.89 -66.52 22.92
N HIS A 370 -8.66 -66.96 22.82
CA HIS A 370 -8.33 -68.37 22.94
C HIS A 370 -8.57 -68.88 24.35
N PHE A 371 -8.29 -68.13 25.40
CA PHE A 371 -8.62 -68.46 26.77
C PHE A 371 -10.12 -68.56 26.98
N LEU A 372 -10.88 -67.62 26.44
CA LEU A 372 -12.34 -67.58 26.51
C LEU A 372 -12.97 -68.83 25.86
N TYR A 373 -12.58 -69.11 24.59
CA TYR A 373 -13.10 -70.29 23.91
C TYR A 373 -12.76 -71.61 24.68
N ASN A 374 -11.53 -71.76 25.07
CA ASN A 374 -11.11 -72.95 25.80
C ASN A 374 -11.85 -73.13 27.16
N THR A 375 -12.18 -72.01 27.83
CA THR A 375 -12.92 -72.11 29.10
C THR A 375 -14.38 -72.45 28.85
N LEU A 376 -15.00 -71.87 27.79
CA LEU A 376 -16.35 -72.22 27.40
C LEU A 376 -16.45 -73.72 27.00
N ASP A 377 -15.49 -74.22 26.23
CA ASP A 377 -15.43 -75.66 25.87
C ASP A 377 -15.32 -76.53 27.12
N THR A 378 -14.54 -76.10 28.11
CA THR A 378 -14.42 -76.85 29.40
C THR A 378 -15.76 -76.84 30.15
N ILE A 379 -16.47 -75.73 30.17
CA ILE A 379 -17.81 -75.64 30.81
C ILE A 379 -18.81 -76.55 30.08
N ILE A 380 -18.81 -76.52 28.73
CA ILE A 380 -19.71 -77.38 27.92
C ILE A 380 -19.41 -78.88 28.26
N TRP A 381 -18.13 -79.23 28.26
CA TRP A 381 -17.70 -80.62 28.59
C TRP A 381 -18.17 -81.04 29.98
N MET A 382 -18.00 -80.17 31.01
CA MET A 382 -18.48 -80.46 32.36
C MET A 382 -20.01 -80.59 32.45
N ALA A 383 -20.71 -79.75 31.64
CA ALA A 383 -22.17 -79.82 31.57
C ALA A 383 -22.66 -81.11 30.93
N GLU A 384 -21.97 -81.63 29.90
CA GLU A 384 -22.26 -82.94 29.27
C GLU A 384 -22.13 -84.08 30.26
N PHE A 385 -21.16 -83.97 31.17
CA PHE A 385 -20.98 -84.95 32.26
C PHE A 385 -21.90 -84.73 33.48
N GLN A 386 -22.85 -83.76 33.37
CA GLN A 386 -23.82 -83.42 34.44
C GLN A 386 -23.18 -82.95 35.75
N ASP A 387 -21.92 -82.51 35.76
CA ASP A 387 -21.21 -81.97 36.93
C ASP A 387 -21.63 -80.48 37.16
N THR A 388 -22.84 -80.35 37.69
CA THR A 388 -23.47 -79.02 37.88
C THR A 388 -22.64 -78.13 38.83
N GLU A 389 -22.03 -78.73 39.88
CA GLU A 389 -21.24 -77.94 40.82
C GLU A 389 -19.98 -77.34 40.19
N LYS A 390 -19.28 -78.11 39.35
CA LYS A 390 -18.10 -77.60 38.63
C LYS A 390 -18.49 -76.57 37.57
N VAL A 391 -19.60 -76.78 36.86
CA VAL A 391 -20.12 -75.79 35.89
C VAL A 391 -20.37 -74.48 36.59
N ILE A 392 -21.05 -74.47 37.76
CA ILE A 392 -21.27 -73.25 38.54
C ILE A 392 -19.98 -72.57 38.96
N SER A 393 -19.06 -73.39 39.50
CA SER A 393 -17.80 -72.87 40.03
C SER A 393 -16.89 -72.26 38.98
N ILE A 394 -16.75 -72.93 37.82
CA ILE A 394 -15.92 -72.43 36.73
C ILE A 394 -16.55 -71.18 36.06
N THR A 395 -17.90 -71.17 35.95
CA THR A 395 -18.59 -69.98 35.42
C THR A 395 -18.42 -68.79 36.35
N LYS A 396 -18.47 -69.00 37.68
CA LYS A 396 -18.21 -67.97 38.68
C LYS A 396 -16.78 -67.47 38.61
N ALA A 397 -15.82 -68.38 38.49
CA ALA A 397 -14.41 -68.03 38.32
C ALA A 397 -14.15 -67.25 37.05
N LEU A 398 -14.76 -67.60 35.90
CA LEU A 398 -14.66 -66.91 34.66
C LEU A 398 -15.27 -65.47 34.76
N SER A 399 -16.42 -65.33 35.41
CA SER A 399 -17.03 -64.02 35.66
C SER A 399 -16.15 -63.12 36.51
N ASN A 400 -15.56 -63.64 37.57
CA ASN A 400 -14.64 -62.93 38.46
C ASN A 400 -13.37 -62.50 37.70
N PHE A 401 -12.78 -63.41 36.93
CA PHE A 401 -11.61 -63.14 36.08
C PHE A 401 -11.84 -61.98 35.15
N PHE A 402 -12.94 -61.99 34.41
CA PHE A 402 -13.26 -60.85 33.48
C PHE A 402 -13.59 -59.59 34.24
N ARG A 403 -14.27 -59.61 35.37
CA ARG A 403 -14.58 -58.41 36.15
C ARG A 403 -13.31 -57.66 36.56
N ILE A 404 -12.26 -58.38 36.98
CA ILE A 404 -10.98 -57.82 37.36
C ILE A 404 -10.21 -57.38 36.12
N SER A 405 -10.20 -58.17 35.03
CA SER A 405 -9.55 -57.79 33.76
C SER A 405 -10.10 -56.49 33.18
N LEU A 406 -11.43 -56.27 33.26
CA LEU A 406 -12.11 -55.09 32.73
C LEU A 406 -12.17 -53.91 33.70
N SER A 407 -11.82 -54.08 34.98
CA SER A 407 -11.81 -53.16 36.13
C SER A 407 -11.92 -51.66 35.79
N ASN A 408 -13.05 -51.21 35.25
CA ASN A 408 -13.45 -49.79 34.98
C ASN A 408 -12.31 -48.85 34.54
N GLY A 409 -11.33 -49.32 33.75
CA GLY A 409 -10.26 -48.50 33.20
C GLY A 409 -9.13 -48.12 34.19
N LYS A 410 -9.12 -48.64 35.41
CA LYS A 410 -8.02 -48.40 36.33
C LYS A 410 -6.74 -49.03 35.81
N GLU A 411 -5.65 -48.32 35.87
CA GLU A 411 -4.32 -48.78 35.43
C GLU A 411 -3.57 -49.53 36.55
N LYS A 412 -3.85 -49.22 37.82
CA LYS A 412 -3.31 -49.88 39.00
C LYS A 412 -4.45 -50.45 39.85
N ILE A 413 -4.18 -51.57 40.49
CA ILE A 413 -5.10 -52.30 41.40
C ILE A 413 -4.34 -52.72 42.63
N PRO A 414 -5.02 -52.97 43.79
CA PRO A 414 -4.43 -53.57 44.93
C PRO A 414 -3.86 -54.97 44.58
N LEU A 415 -2.70 -55.32 45.14
CA LEU A 415 -2.05 -56.63 44.88
C LEU A 415 -2.99 -57.80 45.17
N LYS A 416 -3.86 -57.67 46.15
CA LYS A 416 -4.84 -58.70 46.43
C LYS A 416 -5.83 -58.96 45.30
N GLU A 417 -6.18 -57.88 44.52
CA GLU A 417 -7.03 -58.05 43.35
C GLU A 417 -6.29 -58.73 42.20
N GLU A 418 -5.00 -58.44 42.01
CA GLU A 418 -4.14 -59.11 41.04
C GLU A 418 -3.95 -60.60 41.43
N ILE A 419 -3.75 -60.88 42.70
CA ILE A 419 -3.66 -62.28 43.24
C ILE A 419 -5.00 -63.01 43.07
N ASN A 420 -6.13 -62.35 43.35
CA ASN A 420 -7.43 -62.96 43.12
C ASN A 420 -7.68 -63.25 41.62
N HIS A 421 -7.26 -62.36 40.78
CA HIS A 421 -7.31 -62.57 39.33
C HIS A 421 -6.52 -63.81 38.90
N ILE A 422 -5.33 -63.96 39.42
CA ILE A 422 -4.49 -65.14 39.16
C ILE A 422 -5.07 -66.44 39.81
N LYS A 423 -5.65 -66.34 40.99
CA LYS A 423 -6.35 -67.47 41.60
C LYS A 423 -7.49 -67.98 40.71
N GLU A 424 -8.33 -67.10 40.22
CA GLU A 424 -9.43 -67.46 39.31
C GLU A 424 -8.90 -68.06 38.00
N TYR A 425 -7.85 -67.42 37.40
CA TYR A 425 -7.20 -67.97 36.23
C TYR A 425 -6.63 -69.35 36.42
N LEU A 426 -5.87 -69.57 37.50
CA LEU A 426 -5.28 -70.86 37.84
C LEU A 426 -6.34 -71.93 38.20
N TYR A 427 -7.43 -71.47 38.82
CA TYR A 427 -8.55 -72.38 39.10
C TYR A 427 -9.18 -72.92 37.80
N ILE A 428 -9.44 -72.03 36.84
CA ILE A 428 -9.97 -72.41 35.52
C ILE A 428 -8.99 -73.35 34.80
N GLN A 429 -7.70 -73.05 34.82
CA GLN A 429 -6.68 -73.86 34.17
C GLN A 429 -6.55 -75.26 34.90
N LYS A 430 -6.64 -75.27 36.21
CA LYS A 430 -6.63 -76.51 36.96
C LYS A 430 -7.81 -77.44 36.60
N GLN A 431 -9.00 -76.90 36.42
CA GLN A 431 -10.17 -77.64 35.96
C GLN A 431 -9.98 -78.24 34.55
N ARG A 432 -9.17 -77.58 33.70
CA ARG A 432 -8.87 -78.04 32.35
C ARG A 432 -7.77 -79.10 32.29
N TYR A 433 -6.73 -78.95 33.14
CA TYR A 433 -5.58 -79.81 33.13
C TYR A 433 -5.67 -80.94 34.19
N GLU A 434 -6.71 -80.86 35.04
CA GLU A 434 -7.01 -81.85 36.13
C GLU A 434 -5.79 -82.12 37.01
N ASP A 435 -5.38 -83.39 37.21
CA ASP A 435 -4.27 -83.78 38.06
C ASP A 435 -2.87 -83.37 37.54
N LYS A 436 -2.79 -82.80 36.37
CA LYS A 436 -1.54 -82.34 35.77
C LYS A 436 -1.09 -80.96 36.23
N LEU A 437 -1.95 -80.17 36.91
CA LEU A 437 -1.64 -78.81 37.38
C LEU A 437 -1.97 -78.66 38.87
N GLU A 438 -0.98 -78.33 39.65
CA GLU A 438 -1.13 -77.90 41.04
C GLU A 438 -0.55 -76.48 41.18
N TYR A 439 -1.09 -75.69 42.11
CA TYR A 439 -0.57 -74.40 42.43
C TYR A 439 -0.60 -74.03 43.90
N LYS A 440 0.37 -73.19 44.33
CA LYS A 440 0.49 -72.65 45.68
C LYS A 440 0.68 -71.15 45.63
N ILE A 441 -0.09 -70.42 46.43
CA ILE A 441 0.03 -68.93 46.47
C ILE A 441 0.25 -68.59 47.96
N SER A 442 1.36 -67.89 48.25
CA SER A 442 1.74 -67.45 49.59
C SER A 442 2.24 -65.97 49.51
N ILE A 443 1.36 -65.02 49.69
CA ILE A 443 1.68 -63.60 49.70
C ILE A 443 1.59 -63.11 51.15
N GLN A 444 2.54 -62.29 51.56
CA GLN A 444 2.55 -61.69 52.91
C GLN A 444 1.39 -60.68 53.01
N GLU A 445 0.59 -60.71 54.07
CA GLU A 445 -0.60 -59.87 54.29
C GLU A 445 -0.29 -58.38 54.20
N GLU A 446 0.88 -57.96 54.63
CA GLU A 446 1.35 -56.56 54.57
C GLU A 446 1.41 -56.02 53.15
N LEU A 447 1.44 -56.85 52.10
CA LEU A 447 1.56 -56.50 50.73
C LEU A 447 0.21 -56.48 49.98
N GLU A 448 -0.86 -56.98 50.58
CA GLU A 448 -2.15 -57.14 49.90
C GLU A 448 -2.75 -55.85 49.36
N ASP A 449 -2.58 -54.74 50.08
CA ASP A 449 -3.18 -53.47 49.75
C ASP A 449 -2.26 -52.53 48.92
N ILE A 450 -1.02 -52.97 48.59
CA ILE A 450 -0.15 -52.16 47.71
C ILE A 450 -0.71 -52.08 46.28
N GLU A 451 -0.62 -50.92 45.68
CA GLU A 451 -1.06 -50.71 44.29
C GLU A 451 0.00 -51.20 43.30
N VAL A 452 -0.40 -52.09 42.41
CA VAL A 452 0.44 -52.62 41.33
C VAL A 452 -0.20 -52.41 39.99
N PRO A 453 0.55 -52.25 38.90
CA PRO A 453 -0.03 -52.22 37.56
C PRO A 453 -0.80 -53.50 37.28
N LYS A 454 -2.01 -53.43 36.77
CA LYS A 454 -2.87 -54.59 36.52
C LYS A 454 -2.25 -55.58 35.53
N ILE A 455 -2.55 -56.88 35.68
CA ILE A 455 -2.16 -57.95 34.74
C ILE A 455 -0.63 -58.04 34.58
N ILE A 456 0.11 -58.01 35.70
CA ILE A 456 1.57 -58.23 35.70
C ILE A 456 1.93 -59.68 35.98
N LEU A 457 1.10 -60.35 36.71
CA LEU A 457 1.32 -61.78 37.06
C LEU A 457 0.79 -62.76 36.00
N GLN A 458 -0.35 -62.44 35.37
CA GLN A 458 -1.01 -63.30 34.39
C GLN A 458 -0.09 -63.78 33.26
N PRO A 459 0.61 -62.84 32.50
CA PRO A 459 1.47 -63.29 31.41
C PRO A 459 2.62 -64.21 31.85
N ILE A 460 3.05 -64.08 33.09
CA ILE A 460 4.12 -64.93 33.65
C ILE A 460 3.57 -66.30 33.97
N VAL A 461 2.41 -66.38 34.65
CA VAL A 461 1.70 -67.59 34.93
C VAL A 461 1.25 -68.31 33.65
N GLU A 462 0.78 -67.63 32.70
CA GLU A 462 0.47 -68.19 31.36
C GLU A 462 1.70 -68.86 30.74
N ASN A 463 2.86 -68.18 30.77
CA ASN A 463 4.09 -68.75 30.27
C ASN A 463 4.51 -70.03 31.07
N ALA A 464 4.39 -70.04 32.40
CA ALA A 464 4.65 -71.18 33.23
C ALA A 464 3.77 -72.38 32.82
N ILE A 465 2.47 -72.15 32.56
CA ILE A 465 1.56 -73.21 32.13
C ILE A 465 1.90 -73.70 30.73
N TYR A 466 1.93 -72.82 29.77
CA TYR A 466 2.04 -73.21 28.35
C TYR A 466 3.43 -73.73 27.98
N HIS A 467 4.47 -73.16 28.55
CA HIS A 467 5.86 -73.44 28.18
C HIS A 467 6.57 -74.34 29.21
N GLY A 468 6.21 -74.19 30.47
CA GLY A 468 6.81 -75.00 31.55
C GLY A 468 6.11 -76.36 31.73
N ILE A 469 4.79 -76.34 31.94
CA ILE A 469 4.05 -77.51 32.51
C ILE A 469 3.34 -78.34 31.47
N LYS A 470 2.75 -77.74 30.45
CA LYS A 470 1.83 -78.41 29.49
C LYS A 470 2.37 -79.72 28.93
N ASN A 471 3.67 -79.87 28.76
CA ASN A 471 4.32 -80.99 28.11
C ASN A 471 5.05 -81.90 29.13
N LEU A 472 4.79 -81.77 30.45
CA LEU A 472 5.32 -82.64 31.47
C LEU A 472 4.51 -83.94 31.54
N ASP A 473 5.22 -85.04 31.77
CA ASP A 473 4.60 -86.36 32.08
C ASP A 473 4.21 -86.47 33.55
N THR A 474 4.67 -85.59 34.40
CA THR A 474 4.42 -85.47 35.82
C THR A 474 3.56 -84.29 36.17
N THR A 475 3.03 -84.23 37.40
CA THR A 475 2.24 -83.05 37.84
C THR A 475 3.10 -81.79 37.90
N GLY A 476 2.70 -80.72 37.12
CA GLY A 476 3.32 -79.44 37.17
C GLY A 476 2.82 -78.61 38.35
N VAL A 477 3.73 -77.97 39.05
CA VAL A 477 3.46 -77.16 40.24
C VAL A 477 3.87 -75.70 39.96
N ILE A 478 2.94 -74.75 40.13
CA ILE A 478 3.24 -73.30 40.08
C ILE A 478 3.20 -72.75 41.51
N SER A 479 4.27 -72.12 41.93
CA SER A 479 4.38 -71.46 43.23
C SER A 479 4.48 -69.94 43.03
N ILE A 480 3.58 -69.20 43.65
CA ILE A 480 3.60 -67.71 43.63
C ILE A 480 3.79 -67.25 45.06
N TYR A 481 4.85 -66.52 45.31
CA TYR A 481 5.13 -66.03 46.65
C TYR A 481 5.79 -64.69 46.65
N SER A 482 5.76 -63.95 47.77
CA SER A 482 6.35 -62.62 47.91
C SER A 482 7.56 -62.68 48.86
N ARG A 483 8.48 -61.71 48.63
CA ARG A 483 9.62 -61.50 49.54
C ARG A 483 9.77 -59.98 49.73
N ILE A 484 9.87 -59.53 50.97
CA ILE A 484 10.15 -58.12 51.29
C ILE A 484 11.67 -58.01 51.52
N LEU A 485 12.27 -57.06 50.81
CA LEU A 485 13.66 -56.64 50.97
C LEU A 485 13.68 -55.20 51.53
N GLU A 486 14.83 -54.71 51.96
CA GLU A 486 14.92 -53.37 52.57
C GLU A 486 14.27 -52.25 51.72
N ASN A 487 14.57 -52.21 50.41
CA ASN A 487 14.16 -51.12 49.54
C ASN A 487 13.22 -51.55 48.39
N ARG A 488 12.82 -52.85 48.34
CA ARG A 488 11.98 -53.37 47.24
C ARG A 488 11.18 -54.60 47.72
N ILE A 489 10.15 -54.86 46.95
CA ILE A 489 9.31 -56.05 47.07
C ILE A 489 9.57 -56.89 45.84
N GLU A 490 9.69 -58.19 46.08
CA GLU A 490 9.80 -59.18 45.02
C GLU A 490 8.56 -60.08 45.03
N LEU A 491 7.89 -60.19 43.90
CA LEU A 491 6.87 -61.18 43.61
C LEU A 491 7.54 -62.28 42.77
N ILE A 492 7.48 -63.48 43.19
CA ILE A 492 8.18 -64.63 42.58
C ILE A 492 7.15 -65.58 42.03
N VAL A 493 7.28 -65.94 40.76
CA VAL A 493 6.55 -67.03 40.13
C VAL A 493 7.55 -68.12 39.74
N GLU A 494 7.35 -69.28 40.26
CA GLU A 494 8.24 -70.46 40.11
C GLU A 494 7.42 -71.63 39.62
N ASP A 495 7.90 -72.33 38.61
CA ASP A 495 7.34 -73.61 38.13
C ASP A 495 8.40 -74.74 38.18
N ASN A 496 7.95 -75.98 38.25
CA ASN A 496 8.78 -77.19 38.17
C ASN A 496 8.81 -77.76 36.74
N GLY A 497 8.61 -76.91 35.71
CA GLY A 497 8.54 -77.32 34.32
C GLY A 497 9.87 -77.66 33.67
N ILE A 498 9.92 -77.67 32.35
CA ILE A 498 11.10 -78.07 31.55
C ILE A 498 12.28 -77.11 31.65
N GLY A 499 12.08 -75.92 32.25
CA GLY A 499 13.08 -74.88 32.40
C GLY A 499 13.36 -74.03 31.12
N PHE A 500 14.00 -72.89 31.29
CA PHE A 500 14.23 -71.92 30.20
C PHE A 500 15.18 -72.42 29.10
N GLU A 501 16.23 -73.18 29.47
CA GLU A 501 17.22 -73.69 28.49
C GLU A 501 16.65 -74.79 27.60
N ALA A 502 15.82 -75.68 28.13
CA ALA A 502 15.15 -76.72 27.35
C ALA A 502 14.03 -76.11 26.47
N ALA A 503 13.37 -75.04 26.94
CA ALA A 503 12.34 -74.37 26.24
C ALA A 503 12.89 -73.58 25.01
N LYS A 504 14.09 -72.97 25.05
CA LYS A 504 14.77 -72.31 23.92
C LYS A 504 15.03 -73.22 22.71
N LYS A 505 15.09 -74.55 22.92
CA LYS A 505 15.34 -75.52 21.85
C LYS A 505 14.09 -75.96 21.07
N GLN A 506 12.90 -75.49 21.44
CA GLN A 506 11.65 -75.86 20.78
C GLN A 506 11.23 -74.77 19.69
N PRO A 507 10.82 -75.21 18.48
CA PRO A 507 10.53 -74.27 17.38
C PRO A 507 9.34 -73.32 17.62
N LEU A 508 8.49 -73.60 18.58
CA LEU A 508 7.25 -72.84 18.91
C LEU A 508 7.46 -71.60 19.79
N MET A 509 8.69 -71.32 20.23
CA MET A 509 8.99 -70.29 21.22
C MET A 509 9.02 -68.85 20.71
N LYS A 510 8.68 -68.59 19.44
CA LYS A 510 8.62 -67.19 18.91
C LYS A 510 7.44 -66.35 19.44
N MET A 511 6.42 -66.92 20.05
CA MET A 511 5.22 -66.20 20.53
C MET A 511 5.24 -65.81 22.02
N GLY A 512 6.03 -66.49 22.90
CA GLY A 512 6.06 -66.21 24.34
C GLY A 512 6.83 -64.94 24.77
N GLY A 513 7.67 -64.37 23.90
CA GLY A 513 8.56 -63.28 24.26
C GLY A 513 7.89 -61.85 24.36
N VAL A 514 6.69 -61.69 23.86
CA VAL A 514 6.02 -60.38 23.82
C VAL A 514 5.35 -60.05 25.16
N GLY A 515 4.71 -61.02 25.81
CA GLY A 515 4.01 -60.80 27.07
C GLY A 515 4.95 -60.38 28.21
N ILE A 516 6.05 -61.15 28.45
CA ILE A 516 7.07 -60.83 29.44
C ILE A 516 7.71 -59.45 29.18
N LYS A 517 8.08 -59.18 27.95
CA LYS A 517 8.64 -57.84 27.56
C LYS A 517 7.69 -56.70 27.84
N ASN A 518 6.39 -56.89 27.61
CA ASN A 518 5.37 -55.86 27.86
C ASN A 518 5.17 -55.63 29.36
N VAL A 519 5.16 -56.69 30.18
CA VAL A 519 5.12 -56.57 31.65
C VAL A 519 6.33 -55.78 32.13
N ASN A 520 7.54 -56.16 31.69
CA ASN A 520 8.75 -55.44 32.08
C ASN A 520 8.72 -53.95 31.71
N LYS A 521 8.35 -53.63 30.49
CA LYS A 521 8.19 -52.22 30.05
C LYS A 521 7.14 -51.48 30.88
N ARG A 522 6.01 -52.12 31.21
CA ARG A 522 4.94 -51.53 32.02
C ARG A 522 5.42 -51.20 33.44
N ILE A 523 6.15 -52.14 34.09
CA ILE A 523 6.71 -51.90 35.43
C ILE A 523 7.73 -50.76 35.39
N GLN A 524 8.64 -50.78 34.40
CA GLN A 524 9.63 -49.71 34.21
C GLN A 524 8.98 -48.34 33.91
N TYR A 525 7.85 -48.30 33.22
CA TYR A 525 7.10 -47.06 32.94
C TYR A 525 6.56 -46.43 34.24
N TYR A 526 6.06 -47.27 35.18
CA TYR A 526 5.45 -46.74 36.40
C TYR A 526 6.45 -46.51 37.55
N TYR A 527 7.55 -47.25 37.59
CA TYR A 527 8.43 -47.26 38.76
C TYR A 527 9.90 -46.94 38.44
N GLY A 528 10.29 -46.83 37.19
CA GLY A 528 11.67 -46.55 36.79
C GLY A 528 12.42 -47.81 36.33
N LYS A 529 13.59 -47.60 35.68
CA LYS A 529 14.37 -48.65 35.03
C LYS A 529 15.02 -49.64 36.01
N GLU A 530 15.13 -49.28 37.28
CA GLU A 530 15.67 -50.10 38.37
C GLU A 530 14.72 -51.24 38.81
N TYR A 531 13.44 -51.09 38.43
CA TYR A 531 12.42 -52.14 38.69
C TYR A 531 12.09 -52.87 37.39
N GLY A 532 11.45 -54.06 37.55
CA GLY A 532 11.09 -54.85 36.37
C GLY A 532 11.18 -56.36 36.64
N LEU A 533 11.35 -57.11 35.57
CA LEU A 533 11.42 -58.57 35.61
C LEU A 533 12.87 -59.02 35.52
N ARG A 534 13.20 -60.07 36.36
CA ARG A 534 14.44 -60.78 36.30
C ARG A 534 14.14 -62.30 36.24
N ILE A 535 14.83 -62.97 35.34
CA ILE A 535 14.81 -64.44 35.27
C ILE A 535 15.92 -64.95 36.18
N ASP A 536 15.61 -65.90 37.00
CA ASP A 536 16.58 -66.62 37.89
C ASP A 536 16.91 -68.01 37.29
N ASP A 537 18.08 -68.09 36.71
CA ASP A 537 18.57 -69.29 36.01
C ASP A 537 19.28 -70.29 37.00
N SER A 538 19.18 -70.07 38.30
CA SER A 538 19.87 -70.92 39.31
C SER A 538 19.17 -72.26 39.61
N LEU A 539 18.01 -72.51 38.99
CA LEU A 539 17.26 -73.78 39.20
C LEU A 539 17.72 -74.86 38.22
N ASP A 540 17.97 -76.03 38.69
CA ASP A 540 18.31 -77.20 37.87
C ASP A 540 17.12 -77.69 37.02
N MET A 541 15.91 -77.52 37.51
CA MET A 541 14.64 -77.83 36.81
C MET A 541 13.60 -76.76 37.09
N GLY A 542 12.78 -76.43 36.07
CA GLY A 542 11.76 -75.42 36.15
C GLY A 542 12.25 -73.99 35.79
N ALA A 543 11.40 -73.01 35.99
CA ALA A 543 11.72 -71.60 35.78
C ALA A 543 11.28 -70.75 36.97
N ARG A 544 12.07 -69.72 37.27
CA ARG A 544 11.74 -68.73 38.30
C ARG A 544 11.84 -67.32 37.71
N ILE A 545 10.72 -66.58 37.77
CA ILE A 545 10.67 -65.18 37.35
C ILE A 545 10.40 -64.33 38.58
N ILE A 546 11.22 -63.31 38.75
CA ILE A 546 11.17 -62.36 39.86
C ILE A 546 10.72 -61.02 39.34
N ILE A 547 9.64 -60.48 39.87
CA ILE A 547 9.12 -59.11 39.63
C ILE A 547 9.61 -58.24 40.78
N SER A 548 10.43 -57.25 40.49
CA SER A 548 10.87 -56.26 41.49
C SER A 548 9.98 -55.01 41.42
N LEU A 549 9.43 -54.62 42.55
CA LEU A 549 8.60 -53.41 42.73
C LEU A 549 9.15 -52.59 43.90
N PRO A 550 8.89 -51.23 43.90
CA PRO A 550 9.31 -50.44 45.07
C PRO A 550 8.53 -50.80 46.30
N ARG A 551 9.18 -50.70 47.43
CA ARG A 551 8.53 -50.81 48.76
C ARG A 551 8.00 -49.43 49.09
N ILE A 552 6.73 -49.15 48.77
CA ILE A 552 6.06 -47.83 48.95
C ILE A 552 5.46 -47.81 50.35
#